data_0c6aac19e0831aeb2c61fbb8132b878f
#
_entry.id   0c6aac19e0831aeb2c61fbb8132b878f
#
_cell.length_a   1.000
_cell.length_b   1.000
_cell.length_c   1.000
_cell.angle_alpha   90.00
_cell.angle_beta   90.00
_cell.angle_gamma   90.00
#
_symmetry.space_group_name_H-M   'P 1'
#
loop_
_entity.id
_entity.type
_entity.pdbx_description
1 polymer ?
#
loop_
_entity_poly.entity_id
_entity_poly.type
_entity_poly.pdbx_seq_one_letter_code
_entity_poly.pdbx_strand_id
1 'polypeptide(L)'
;MSVRHPSEPRRSRRQFVATSLGLGAAAATGLAAAKQSSGKRVSDDELRALFKDPVWNRETTARLEGDTAPGKFVNGYVTGTVMGVRDGEPVKPLFGFEVFSAIRVVKQPNGDYQRMCRELIFYRDLRTGELMDTWLNPYTNEQVRVVDVANDPFNYVISEFYPDPPTYGGLNAVKPPRRPFLRDWAILNENTVILSSDIHLYYRNALDPTVWKRESSGPMNRVSELFRYQIRREDLVNPELTHLPHSGVWNRITPWLPWMLMGAAPGHIVYAGSFSSVKSVDSVPAVVRKRVLERFPMYQVAPEKCVDPSLSSLENYARTQKPAPAKE
;
A
#
# COMPACT_ATOMS: atom_id res chain seq x y z
N MET A 1 34.72 11.00 -54.62
CA MET A 1 35.00 9.92 -53.66
C MET A 1 33.97 10.05 -52.51
N SER A 2 32.93 9.23 -52.53
CA SER A 2 31.85 9.23 -51.52
C SER A 2 32.11 8.13 -50.49
N VAL A 3 32.36 8.49 -49.25
CA VAL A 3 32.59 7.55 -48.16
C VAL A 3 31.24 7.11 -47.63
N ARG A 4 30.90 5.84 -47.79
CA ARG A 4 29.70 5.21 -47.16
C ARG A 4 30.05 4.83 -45.75
N HIS A 5 29.29 5.36 -44.76
CA HIS A 5 29.27 4.86 -43.39
C HIS A 5 28.43 3.56 -43.32
N PRO A 6 28.88 2.53 -42.59
CA PRO A 6 28.08 1.34 -42.38
C PRO A 6 26.97 1.61 -41.37
N SER A 7 25.75 1.22 -41.71
CA SER A 7 24.57 1.29 -40.85
C SER A 7 24.60 0.19 -39.78
N GLU A 8 24.58 0.59 -38.51
CA GLU A 8 24.38 -0.34 -37.37
C GLU A 8 23.00 -1.01 -37.44
N PRO A 9 22.90 -2.31 -37.11
CA PRO A 9 21.63 -3.03 -37.14
C PRO A 9 20.76 -2.58 -35.94
N ARG A 10 19.58 -2.04 -36.22
CA ARG A 10 18.51 -1.75 -35.25
C ARG A 10 18.07 -3.04 -34.54
N ARG A 11 18.41 -3.21 -33.25
CA ARG A 11 17.90 -4.29 -32.41
C ARG A 11 16.39 -4.14 -32.24
N SER A 12 15.64 -5.19 -32.56
CA SER A 12 14.20 -5.19 -32.48
C SER A 12 13.71 -5.21 -31.01
N ARG A 13 12.58 -4.55 -30.72
CA ARG A 13 11.92 -4.51 -29.39
C ARG A 13 11.64 -5.90 -28.78
N ARG A 14 11.64 -6.96 -29.57
CA ARG A 14 11.43 -8.34 -29.11
C ARG A 14 12.64 -8.95 -28.38
N GLN A 15 13.85 -8.44 -28.59
CA GLN A 15 15.05 -8.94 -27.90
C GLN A 15 15.25 -8.32 -26.51
N PHE A 16 14.59 -7.20 -26.19
CA PHE A 16 14.68 -6.56 -24.87
C PHE A 16 13.82 -7.28 -23.81
N VAL A 17 12.74 -7.96 -24.20
CA VAL A 17 11.84 -8.69 -23.28
C VAL A 17 12.41 -10.05 -22.86
N ALA A 18 13.31 -10.66 -23.66
CA ALA A 18 13.86 -11.97 -23.35
C ALA A 18 15.01 -11.96 -22.32
N THR A 19 15.63 -10.80 -22.05
CA THR A 19 16.79 -10.69 -21.15
C THR A 19 16.42 -10.28 -19.72
N SER A 20 15.18 -9.84 -19.47
CA SER A 20 14.70 -9.42 -18.15
C SER A 20 13.98 -10.51 -17.32
N LEU A 21 13.82 -11.70 -17.88
CA LEU A 21 13.18 -12.86 -17.20
C LEU A 21 14.17 -13.79 -16.48
N GLY A 22 15.45 -13.47 -16.46
CA GLY A 22 16.51 -14.34 -15.94
C GLY A 22 16.97 -14.09 -14.48
N LEU A 23 16.44 -13.10 -13.75
CA LEU A 23 16.94 -12.70 -12.43
C LEU A 23 15.92 -12.80 -11.28
N GLY A 24 14.83 -13.53 -11.47
CA GLY A 24 13.78 -13.70 -10.46
C GLY A 24 13.75 -15.04 -9.70
N ALA A 25 14.78 -15.88 -9.81
CA ALA A 25 14.72 -17.28 -9.30
C ALA A 25 15.63 -17.58 -8.11
N ALA A 26 15.87 -16.63 -7.20
CA ALA A 26 16.75 -16.90 -6.05
C ALA A 26 16.26 -16.32 -4.70
N ALA A 27 14.95 -16.35 -4.43
CA ALA A 27 14.42 -15.99 -3.10
C ALA A 27 13.27 -16.90 -2.63
N ALA A 28 13.30 -18.18 -2.98
CA ALA A 28 12.27 -19.16 -2.57
C ALA A 28 12.86 -20.35 -1.80
N THR A 29 13.74 -20.08 -0.82
CA THR A 29 14.18 -21.12 0.13
C THR A 29 14.05 -20.63 1.56
N GLY A 30 12.89 -20.87 2.15
CA GLY A 30 12.63 -20.53 3.57
C GLY A 30 11.22 -20.84 4.06
N LEU A 31 10.42 -21.57 3.29
CA LEU A 31 9.16 -22.13 3.82
C LEU A 31 9.48 -23.45 4.53
N ALA A 32 9.64 -23.36 5.87
CA ALA A 32 9.71 -24.55 6.71
C ALA A 32 8.49 -25.44 6.41
N ALA A 33 8.73 -26.72 6.15
CA ALA A 33 7.71 -27.73 5.97
C ALA A 33 6.79 -27.80 7.20
N ALA A 34 5.67 -27.12 7.16
CA ALA A 34 4.61 -27.27 8.17
C ALA A 34 4.02 -28.67 8.00
N LYS A 35 3.85 -29.39 9.12
CA LYS A 35 3.16 -30.68 9.17
C LYS A 35 1.84 -30.59 8.40
N GLN A 36 1.71 -31.41 7.34
CA GLN A 36 0.44 -31.60 6.64
C GLN A 36 -0.59 -32.12 7.66
N SER A 37 -1.60 -31.33 7.97
CA SER A 37 -2.79 -31.80 8.65
C SER A 37 -3.57 -32.65 7.66
N SER A 38 -3.95 -33.86 8.04
CA SER A 38 -4.73 -34.83 7.23
C SER A 38 -6.22 -34.45 7.14
N GLY A 39 -6.55 -33.17 7.13
CA GLY A 39 -7.91 -32.68 6.95
C GLY A 39 -8.38 -32.84 5.49
N LYS A 40 -9.65 -33.19 5.29
CA LYS A 40 -10.28 -33.24 3.98
C LYS A 40 -10.05 -31.92 3.26
N ARG A 41 -9.41 -31.96 2.11
CA ARG A 41 -9.15 -30.74 1.30
C ARG A 41 -10.49 -30.17 0.81
N VAL A 42 -10.76 -28.91 1.08
CA VAL A 42 -11.91 -28.17 0.56
C VAL A 42 -11.82 -28.11 -0.98
N SER A 43 -12.88 -28.48 -1.66
CA SER A 43 -12.94 -28.48 -3.14
C SER A 43 -12.99 -27.06 -3.71
N ASP A 44 -12.76 -26.91 -5.01
CA ASP A 44 -12.87 -25.62 -5.69
C ASP A 44 -14.30 -25.07 -5.66
N ASP A 45 -15.30 -25.96 -5.76
CA ASP A 45 -16.71 -25.56 -5.71
C ASP A 45 -17.12 -25.09 -4.31
N GLU A 46 -16.66 -25.77 -3.27
CA GLU A 46 -16.85 -25.33 -1.88
C GLU A 46 -16.22 -23.95 -1.64
N LEU A 47 -15.00 -23.70 -2.14
CA LEU A 47 -14.36 -22.38 -2.06
C LEU A 47 -15.15 -21.32 -2.82
N ARG A 48 -15.60 -21.62 -4.06
CA ARG A 48 -16.40 -20.67 -4.86
C ARG A 48 -17.73 -20.32 -4.17
N ALA A 49 -18.30 -21.24 -3.42
CA ALA A 49 -19.48 -20.96 -2.59
C ALA A 49 -19.16 -20.00 -1.46
N LEU A 50 -18.05 -20.21 -0.73
CA LEU A 50 -17.58 -19.32 0.33
C LEU A 50 -17.29 -17.89 -0.19
N PHE A 51 -16.72 -17.74 -1.37
CA PHE A 51 -16.43 -16.43 -1.99
C PHE A 51 -17.70 -15.58 -2.20
N LYS A 52 -18.87 -16.20 -2.29
CA LYS A 52 -20.17 -15.54 -2.47
C LYS A 52 -20.89 -15.23 -1.15
N ASP A 53 -20.31 -15.60 -0.01
CA ASP A 53 -20.88 -15.36 1.31
C ASP A 53 -20.31 -14.07 1.95
N PRO A 54 -21.12 -13.02 2.16
CA PRO A 54 -20.66 -11.77 2.77
C PRO A 54 -20.14 -11.94 4.21
N VAL A 55 -20.73 -12.88 4.97
CA VAL A 55 -20.30 -13.17 6.35
C VAL A 55 -18.89 -13.79 6.32
N TRP A 56 -18.68 -14.79 5.47
CA TRP A 56 -17.37 -15.40 5.29
C TRP A 56 -16.33 -14.38 4.82
N ASN A 57 -16.69 -13.49 3.89
CA ASN A 57 -15.82 -12.42 3.41
C ASN A 57 -15.43 -11.45 4.53
N ARG A 58 -16.39 -11.07 5.40
CA ARG A 58 -16.14 -10.24 6.59
C ARG A 58 -15.13 -10.91 7.53
N GLU A 59 -15.41 -12.15 7.96
CA GLU A 59 -14.55 -12.91 8.88
C GLU A 59 -13.15 -13.13 8.30
N THR A 60 -13.08 -13.48 7.03
CA THR A 60 -11.80 -13.72 6.33
C THR A 60 -11.00 -12.44 6.18
N THR A 61 -11.65 -11.31 5.86
CA THR A 61 -10.98 -10.02 5.76
C THR A 61 -10.44 -9.55 7.12
N ALA A 62 -11.19 -9.76 8.21
CA ALA A 62 -10.73 -9.42 9.55
C ALA A 62 -9.45 -10.21 9.93
N ARG A 63 -9.39 -11.51 9.59
CA ARG A 63 -8.19 -12.34 9.79
C ARG A 63 -7.05 -11.98 8.86
N LEU A 64 -7.33 -11.49 7.66
CA LEU A 64 -6.32 -11.07 6.68
C LEU A 64 -5.66 -9.76 7.11
N GLU A 65 -6.44 -8.80 7.57
CA GLU A 65 -5.97 -7.46 7.90
C GLU A 65 -5.51 -7.30 9.35
N GLY A 66 -5.83 -8.26 10.22
CA GLY A 66 -5.46 -8.21 11.62
C GLY A 66 -5.36 -9.59 12.25
N ASP A 67 -5.30 -9.61 13.57
CA ASP A 67 -5.43 -10.81 14.40
C ASP A 67 -6.75 -10.69 15.19
N THR A 68 -7.68 -11.64 14.97
CA THR A 68 -8.99 -11.63 15.61
C THR A 68 -8.99 -12.17 17.03
N ALA A 69 -7.83 -12.68 17.52
CA ALA A 69 -7.70 -13.08 18.92
C ALA A 69 -7.73 -11.86 19.86
N PRO A 70 -8.40 -11.95 21.00
CA PRO A 70 -8.53 -10.83 21.93
C PRO A 70 -7.18 -10.25 22.36
N GLY A 71 -7.06 -8.93 22.31
CA GLY A 71 -5.85 -8.20 22.73
C GLY A 71 -4.66 -8.27 21.77
N LYS A 72 -4.75 -9.04 20.68
CA LYS A 72 -3.67 -9.16 19.68
C LYS A 72 -3.72 -8.01 18.66
N PHE A 73 -2.60 -7.82 17.98
CA PHE A 73 -2.46 -6.96 16.81
C PHE A 73 -1.36 -7.53 15.90
N VAL A 74 -1.32 -7.09 14.65
CA VAL A 74 -0.30 -7.49 13.68
C VAL A 74 0.49 -6.26 13.22
N ASN A 75 1.73 -6.49 12.79
CA ASN A 75 2.50 -5.51 12.07
C ASN A 75 2.54 -5.86 10.59
N GLY A 76 2.35 -4.86 9.75
CA GLY A 76 2.49 -4.94 8.31
C GLY A 76 3.74 -4.20 7.84
N TYR A 77 4.35 -4.71 6.79
CA TYR A 77 5.49 -4.07 6.16
C TYR A 77 5.36 -4.12 4.64
N VAL A 78 5.61 -2.98 3.99
CA VAL A 78 5.65 -2.87 2.53
C VAL A 78 6.93 -2.18 2.13
N THR A 79 7.60 -2.67 1.10
CA THR A 79 8.80 -2.04 0.53
C THR A 79 8.75 -2.06 -0.98
N GLY A 80 9.34 -1.07 -1.61
CA GLY A 80 9.36 -0.99 -3.05
C GLY A 80 10.00 0.27 -3.60
N THR A 81 9.61 0.62 -4.83
CA THR A 81 10.13 1.78 -5.56
C THR A 81 9.00 2.70 -5.99
N VAL A 82 9.25 3.99 -5.92
CA VAL A 82 8.40 5.05 -6.47
C VAL A 82 8.99 5.48 -7.80
N MET A 83 8.17 5.47 -8.82
CA MET A 83 8.51 5.88 -10.18
C MET A 83 7.75 7.13 -10.57
N GLY A 84 8.43 8.07 -11.23
CA GLY A 84 7.81 9.23 -11.85
C GLY A 84 7.42 8.93 -13.29
N VAL A 85 6.20 9.33 -13.66
CA VAL A 85 5.64 9.14 -14.99
C VAL A 85 5.22 10.50 -15.53
N ARG A 86 5.77 10.88 -16.69
CA ARG A 86 5.40 12.09 -17.44
C ARG A 86 5.23 11.74 -18.91
N ASP A 87 4.24 12.34 -19.55
CA ASP A 87 3.98 12.10 -20.96
C ASP A 87 5.19 12.51 -21.82
N GLY A 88 5.58 11.64 -22.74
CA GLY A 88 6.72 11.85 -23.63
C GLY A 88 8.10 11.64 -22.99
N GLU A 89 8.18 11.30 -21.70
CA GLU A 89 9.43 10.99 -21.01
C GLU A 89 9.53 9.50 -20.66
N PRO A 90 10.74 8.93 -20.58
CA PRO A 90 10.92 7.60 -19.98
C PRO A 90 10.51 7.61 -18.51
N VAL A 91 9.89 6.51 -18.05
CA VAL A 91 9.60 6.31 -16.62
C VAL A 91 10.90 6.34 -15.82
N LYS A 92 10.94 7.13 -14.75
CA LYS A 92 12.13 7.34 -13.91
C LYS A 92 11.91 6.73 -12.53
N PRO A 93 12.76 5.79 -12.07
CA PRO A 93 12.82 5.45 -10.66
C PRO A 93 13.32 6.68 -9.88
N LEU A 94 12.55 7.10 -8.86
CA LEU A 94 12.84 8.31 -8.11
C LEU A 94 13.47 7.99 -6.75
N PHE A 95 12.84 7.16 -5.97
CA PHE A 95 13.28 6.74 -4.64
C PHE A 95 12.59 5.44 -4.22
N GLY A 96 13.12 4.77 -3.21
CA GLY A 96 12.46 3.66 -2.55
C GLY A 96 11.45 4.15 -1.51
N PHE A 97 10.57 3.26 -1.06
CA PHE A 97 9.66 3.53 0.04
C PHE A 97 9.55 2.32 0.98
N GLU A 98 9.23 2.63 2.23
CA GLU A 98 9.06 1.68 3.31
C GLU A 98 7.79 2.04 4.08
N VAL A 99 6.83 1.12 4.17
CA VAL A 99 5.63 1.29 4.97
C VAL A 99 5.71 0.36 6.17
N PHE A 100 5.47 0.90 7.35
CA PHE A 100 5.31 0.12 8.56
C PHE A 100 3.96 0.42 9.19
N SER A 101 3.22 -0.61 9.56
CA SER A 101 1.91 -0.45 10.18
C SER A 101 1.74 -1.36 11.38
N ALA A 102 0.92 -0.89 12.34
CA ALA A 102 0.44 -1.69 13.45
C ALA A 102 -1.10 -1.68 13.44
N ILE A 103 -1.70 -2.86 13.31
CA ILE A 103 -3.12 -3.04 13.01
C ILE A 103 -3.77 -3.95 14.06
N ARG A 104 -4.86 -3.48 14.64
CA ARG A 104 -5.74 -4.22 15.54
C ARG A 104 -7.13 -4.34 14.94
N VAL A 105 -7.73 -5.50 15.04
CA VAL A 105 -9.16 -5.71 14.73
C VAL A 105 -9.88 -6.18 15.99
N VAL A 106 -11.05 -5.60 16.24
CA VAL A 106 -11.86 -5.92 17.43
C VAL A 106 -13.28 -6.25 17.00
N LYS A 107 -13.74 -7.47 17.32
CA LYS A 107 -15.10 -7.89 17.01
C LYS A 107 -16.08 -7.07 17.84
N GLN A 108 -17.11 -6.55 17.17
CA GLN A 108 -18.16 -5.74 17.78
C GLN A 108 -19.38 -6.62 18.15
N PRO A 109 -20.25 -6.19 19.06
CA PRO A 109 -21.45 -6.96 19.45
C PRO A 109 -22.39 -7.31 18.29
N ASN A 110 -22.43 -6.49 17.23
CA ASN A 110 -23.23 -6.72 16.03
C ASN A 110 -22.58 -7.70 15.04
N GLY A 111 -21.38 -8.24 15.36
CA GLY A 111 -20.62 -9.16 14.53
C GLY A 111 -19.65 -8.51 13.56
N ASP A 112 -19.68 -7.19 13.37
CA ASP A 112 -18.69 -6.45 12.58
C ASP A 112 -17.32 -6.41 13.27
N TYR A 113 -16.29 -5.94 12.57
CA TYR A 113 -14.98 -5.71 13.17
C TYR A 113 -14.59 -4.24 13.04
N GLN A 114 -14.17 -3.64 14.16
CA GLN A 114 -13.48 -2.35 14.15
C GLN A 114 -12.00 -2.58 13.86
N ARG A 115 -11.52 -2.10 12.72
CA ARG A 115 -10.09 -2.05 12.41
C ARG A 115 -9.54 -0.70 12.85
N MET A 116 -8.41 -0.75 13.55
CA MET A 116 -7.66 0.41 14.03
C MET A 116 -6.21 0.25 13.63
N CYS A 117 -5.62 1.30 13.05
CA CYS A 117 -4.28 1.23 12.49
C CYS A 117 -3.50 2.52 12.75
N ARG A 118 -2.20 2.36 12.96
CA ARG A 118 -1.17 3.38 12.79
C ARG A 118 -0.30 2.99 11.61
N GLU A 119 -0.01 3.94 10.74
CA GLU A 119 0.75 3.71 9.51
C GLU A 119 1.81 4.79 9.32
N LEU A 120 3.01 4.34 8.97
CA LEU A 120 4.16 5.19 8.62
C LEU A 120 4.60 4.87 7.19
N ILE A 121 4.97 5.91 6.44
CA ILE A 121 5.65 5.75 5.15
C ILE A 121 6.93 6.59 5.19
N PHE A 122 8.05 5.93 4.94
CA PHE A 122 9.38 6.53 4.80
C PHE A 122 9.85 6.42 3.34
N TYR A 123 10.78 7.28 2.98
CA TYR A 123 11.38 7.27 1.66
C TYR A 123 12.89 7.07 1.77
N ARG A 124 13.48 6.25 0.89
CA ARG A 124 14.90 5.94 0.91
C ARG A 124 15.57 6.23 -0.43
N ASP A 125 16.83 6.60 -0.36
CA ASP A 125 17.69 6.74 -1.54
C ASP A 125 17.95 5.36 -2.16
N LEU A 126 17.72 5.21 -3.47
CA LEU A 126 17.89 3.94 -4.19
C LEU A 126 19.36 3.48 -4.28
N ARG A 127 20.30 4.41 -4.19
CA ARG A 127 21.74 4.14 -4.32
C ARG A 127 22.36 3.72 -2.97
N THR A 128 21.97 4.39 -1.89
CA THR A 128 22.55 4.16 -0.55
C THR A 128 21.74 3.22 0.31
N GLY A 129 20.42 3.12 0.05
CA GLY A 129 19.48 2.38 0.91
C GLY A 129 19.07 3.14 2.17
N GLU A 130 19.65 4.31 2.46
CA GLU A 130 19.35 5.10 3.65
C GLU A 130 18.02 5.86 3.52
N LEU A 131 17.33 6.09 4.65
CA LEU A 131 16.13 6.92 4.67
C LEU A 131 16.49 8.39 4.46
N MET A 132 15.75 9.05 3.58
CA MET A 132 16.02 10.43 3.18
C MET A 132 15.34 11.43 4.11
N ASP A 133 16.04 12.49 4.47
CA ASP A 133 15.47 13.70 5.06
C ASP A 133 15.40 14.85 4.03
N THR A 134 16.18 14.75 2.95
CA THR A 134 16.16 15.66 1.79
C THR A 134 16.30 14.89 0.49
N TRP A 135 15.83 15.47 -0.59
CA TRP A 135 15.90 14.86 -1.92
C TRP A 135 16.09 15.92 -3.00
N LEU A 136 17.02 15.68 -3.94
CA LEU A 136 17.18 16.51 -5.13
C LEU A 136 16.14 16.10 -6.17
N ASN A 137 15.15 16.97 -6.41
CA ASN A 137 14.10 16.70 -7.37
C ASN A 137 14.66 16.74 -8.81
N PRO A 138 14.68 15.62 -9.56
CA PRO A 138 15.26 15.56 -10.90
C PRO A 138 14.43 16.30 -11.98
N TYR A 139 13.23 16.76 -11.64
CA TYR A 139 12.38 17.51 -12.56
C TYR A 139 12.52 19.04 -12.38
N THR A 140 12.83 19.50 -11.18
CA THR A 140 12.94 20.94 -10.86
C THR A 140 14.35 21.36 -10.50
N ASN A 141 15.27 20.40 -10.34
CA ASN A 141 16.64 20.59 -9.85
C ASN A 141 16.70 21.34 -8.50
N GLU A 142 15.72 21.12 -7.65
CA GLU A 142 15.60 21.75 -6.36
C GLU A 142 15.80 20.72 -5.24
N GLN A 143 16.59 21.10 -4.22
CA GLN A 143 16.72 20.31 -3.00
C GLN A 143 15.49 20.53 -2.14
N VAL A 144 14.69 19.51 -1.93
CA VAL A 144 13.46 19.54 -1.16
C VAL A 144 13.59 18.75 0.14
N ARG A 145 12.87 19.15 1.17
CA ARG A 145 12.76 18.38 2.41
C ARG A 145 11.76 17.25 2.22
N VAL A 146 12.17 16.04 2.53
CA VAL A 146 11.30 14.86 2.54
C VAL A 146 10.42 14.90 3.80
N VAL A 147 9.14 14.57 3.64
CA VAL A 147 8.19 14.49 4.74
C VAL A 147 7.69 13.06 4.86
N ASP A 148 8.00 12.43 5.99
CA ASP A 148 7.47 11.10 6.33
C ASP A 148 5.93 11.18 6.46
N VAL A 149 5.21 10.16 6.05
CA VAL A 149 3.77 10.05 6.30
C VAL A 149 3.58 9.36 7.64
N ALA A 150 2.74 9.95 8.48
CA ALA A 150 2.36 9.40 9.78
C ALA A 150 0.84 9.51 9.93
N ASN A 151 0.13 8.42 9.67
CA ASN A 151 -1.32 8.32 9.79
C ASN A 151 -1.68 7.66 11.12
N ASP A 152 -2.29 8.43 12.04
CA ASP A 152 -2.83 7.97 13.31
C ASP A 152 -4.02 8.89 13.70
N PRO A 153 -5.24 8.39 13.70
CA PRO A 153 -5.67 7.03 13.36
C PRO A 153 -5.87 6.80 11.84
N PHE A 154 -5.89 5.51 11.45
CA PHE A 154 -6.38 5.05 10.16
C PHE A 154 -7.33 3.88 10.37
N ASN A 155 -8.61 4.19 10.58
CA ASN A 155 -9.62 3.27 11.07
C ASN A 155 -10.75 3.07 10.05
N TYR A 156 -11.36 1.88 10.04
CA TYR A 156 -12.61 1.60 9.36
C TYR A 156 -13.31 0.36 9.94
N VAL A 157 -14.56 0.14 9.54
CA VAL A 157 -15.36 -1.02 9.95
C VAL A 157 -15.36 -2.07 8.84
N ILE A 158 -15.09 -3.33 9.19
CA ILE A 158 -15.23 -4.49 8.32
C ILE A 158 -16.58 -5.13 8.64
N SER A 159 -17.51 -5.09 7.71
CA SER A 159 -18.89 -5.58 7.88
C SER A 159 -19.30 -6.49 6.73
N GLU A 160 -20.51 -7.01 6.73
CA GLU A 160 -21.12 -7.75 5.60
C GLU A 160 -21.43 -6.86 4.40
N PHE A 161 -21.15 -5.57 4.51
CA PHE A 161 -21.34 -4.60 3.44
C PHE A 161 -20.04 -3.88 3.16
N TYR A 162 -19.86 -3.43 1.92
CA TYR A 162 -18.73 -2.55 1.62
C TYR A 162 -18.77 -1.33 2.53
N PRO A 163 -17.61 -0.94 3.10
CA PRO A 163 -17.53 0.24 3.93
C PRO A 163 -17.92 1.49 3.14
N ASP A 164 -18.49 2.46 3.82
CA ASP A 164 -18.60 3.80 3.27
C ASP A 164 -17.19 4.29 2.89
N PRO A 165 -17.03 5.00 1.77
CA PRO A 165 -15.75 5.61 1.44
C PRO A 165 -15.26 6.50 2.58
N PRO A 166 -13.94 6.57 2.83
CA PRO A 166 -13.39 7.47 3.82
C PRO A 166 -13.88 8.91 3.57
N THR A 167 -14.35 9.58 4.60
CA THR A 167 -14.86 10.96 4.47
C THR A 167 -13.74 11.99 4.35
N TYR A 168 -12.53 11.62 4.79
CA TYR A 168 -11.37 12.51 4.85
C TYR A 168 -11.74 13.89 5.46
N GLY A 169 -12.31 13.89 6.66
CA GLY A 169 -12.75 15.11 7.33
C GLY A 169 -13.92 15.83 6.64
N GLY A 170 -14.75 15.10 5.88
CA GLY A 170 -15.90 15.65 5.13
C GLY A 170 -15.59 16.03 3.68
N LEU A 171 -14.35 15.84 3.21
CA LEU A 171 -13.96 16.13 1.83
C LEU A 171 -14.64 15.20 0.79
N ASN A 172 -15.00 13.98 1.22
CA ASN A 172 -15.72 13.01 0.40
C ASN A 172 -17.09 12.71 1.01
N ALA A 173 -18.11 13.42 0.54
CA ALA A 173 -19.48 13.32 1.07
C ALA A 173 -20.36 12.29 0.34
N VAL A 174 -19.88 11.69 -0.76
CA VAL A 174 -20.68 10.75 -1.56
C VAL A 174 -20.74 9.39 -0.86
N LYS A 175 -21.95 8.96 -0.50
CA LYS A 175 -22.21 7.62 0.01
C LYS A 175 -22.75 6.75 -1.14
N PRO A 176 -22.03 5.69 -1.54
CA PRO A 176 -22.55 4.74 -2.51
C PRO A 176 -23.72 3.93 -1.92
N PRO A 177 -24.57 3.32 -2.76
CA PRO A 177 -25.55 2.36 -2.28
C PRO A 177 -24.90 1.24 -1.49
N ARG A 178 -25.53 0.81 -0.39
CA ARG A 178 -25.07 -0.30 0.43
C ARG A 178 -25.06 -1.59 -0.38
N ARG A 179 -23.89 -2.24 -0.49
CA ARG A 179 -23.68 -3.45 -1.29
C ARG A 179 -23.11 -4.56 -0.40
N PRO A 180 -23.52 -5.85 -0.61
CA PRO A 180 -22.89 -6.97 0.07
C PRO A 180 -21.37 -6.97 -0.13
N PHE A 181 -20.64 -7.31 0.93
CA PHE A 181 -19.18 -7.32 0.93
C PHE A 181 -18.66 -8.61 0.29
N LEU A 182 -18.58 -8.61 -1.04
CA LEU A 182 -18.06 -9.71 -1.84
C LEU A 182 -16.71 -9.29 -2.43
N ARG A 183 -15.64 -9.97 -1.99
CA ARG A 183 -14.28 -9.69 -2.44
C ARG A 183 -13.97 -10.45 -3.74
N ASP A 184 -13.02 -9.94 -4.50
CA ASP A 184 -12.58 -10.54 -5.76
C ASP A 184 -11.53 -11.65 -5.51
N TRP A 185 -12.02 -12.86 -5.32
CA TRP A 185 -11.25 -14.06 -5.07
C TRP A 185 -11.02 -14.87 -6.35
N ALA A 186 -9.81 -15.38 -6.54
CA ALA A 186 -9.46 -16.29 -7.61
C ALA A 186 -8.63 -17.48 -7.11
N ILE A 187 -8.97 -18.69 -7.51
CA ILE A 187 -8.15 -19.89 -7.28
C ILE A 187 -7.05 -19.89 -8.33
N LEU A 188 -5.81 -19.67 -7.92
CA LEU A 188 -4.67 -19.65 -8.82
C LEU A 188 -4.23 -21.07 -9.20
N ASN A 189 -4.11 -21.92 -8.19
CA ASN A 189 -3.74 -23.32 -8.34
C ASN A 189 -4.24 -24.13 -7.11
N GLU A 190 -3.82 -25.39 -7.04
CA GLU A 190 -4.22 -26.28 -5.96
C GLU A 190 -3.84 -25.81 -4.55
N ASN A 191 -2.83 -24.94 -4.39
CA ASN A 191 -2.28 -24.51 -3.10
C ASN A 191 -2.48 -23.02 -2.81
N THR A 192 -2.86 -22.20 -3.80
CA THR A 192 -2.85 -20.75 -3.69
C THR A 192 -4.16 -20.13 -4.15
N VAL A 193 -4.68 -19.24 -3.33
CA VAL A 193 -5.80 -18.35 -3.64
C VAL A 193 -5.28 -16.92 -3.70
N ILE A 194 -5.77 -16.17 -4.67
CA ILE A 194 -5.49 -14.73 -4.85
C ILE A 194 -6.72 -13.95 -4.40
N LEU A 195 -6.49 -12.90 -3.63
CA LEU A 195 -7.47 -11.84 -3.40
C LEU A 195 -7.01 -10.58 -4.11
N SER A 196 -7.85 -10.06 -4.99
CA SER A 196 -7.69 -8.74 -5.58
C SER A 196 -8.48 -7.70 -4.78
N SER A 197 -7.86 -6.57 -4.49
CA SER A 197 -8.53 -5.44 -3.83
C SER A 197 -8.08 -4.15 -4.50
N ASP A 198 -8.99 -3.58 -5.28
CA ASP A 198 -8.72 -2.36 -6.03
C ASP A 198 -9.54 -1.23 -5.42
N ILE A 199 -8.86 -0.13 -5.10
CA ILE A 199 -9.43 1.07 -4.49
C ILE A 199 -9.21 2.23 -5.46
N HIS A 200 -10.29 2.89 -5.86
CA HIS A 200 -10.23 4.07 -6.72
C HIS A 200 -10.94 5.22 -6.04
N LEU A 201 -10.18 6.24 -5.67
CA LEU A 201 -10.66 7.40 -4.95
C LEU A 201 -10.56 8.66 -5.82
N TYR A 202 -11.62 9.46 -5.78
CA TYR A 202 -11.65 10.78 -6.37
C TYR A 202 -12.34 11.72 -5.38
N TYR A 203 -11.57 12.65 -4.80
CA TYR A 203 -12.06 13.50 -3.71
C TYR A 203 -11.37 14.86 -3.74
N ARG A 204 -11.97 15.82 -3.04
CA ARG A 204 -11.43 17.17 -2.90
C ARG A 204 -10.05 17.13 -2.26
N ASN A 205 -9.10 17.87 -2.83
CA ASN A 205 -7.76 17.97 -2.28
C ASN A 205 -7.77 18.82 -0.98
N ALA A 206 -7.19 18.30 0.07
CA ALA A 206 -7.04 19.03 1.35
C ALA A 206 -6.04 20.19 1.24
N LEU A 207 -5.13 20.14 0.27
CA LEU A 207 -4.19 21.21 -0.02
C LEU A 207 -4.79 22.14 -1.07
N ASP A 208 -5.47 23.22 -0.63
CA ASP A 208 -6.06 24.22 -1.52
C ASP A 208 -4.96 24.82 -2.42
N PRO A 209 -5.10 24.73 -3.76
CA PRO A 209 -4.06 25.20 -4.69
C PRO A 209 -3.81 26.72 -4.63
N THR A 210 -4.70 27.50 -4.06
CA THR A 210 -4.48 28.94 -3.86
C THR A 210 -3.54 29.23 -2.70
N VAL A 211 -3.49 28.34 -1.70
CA VAL A 211 -2.65 28.41 -0.52
C VAL A 211 -1.39 27.57 -0.71
N TRP A 212 -1.53 26.33 -1.14
CA TRP A 212 -0.48 25.34 -1.32
C TRP A 212 -0.01 25.27 -2.77
N LYS A 213 0.45 26.40 -3.29
CA LYS A 213 0.73 26.58 -4.74
C LYS A 213 1.74 25.58 -5.30
N ARG A 214 2.68 25.13 -4.49
CA ARG A 214 3.78 24.25 -4.90
C ARG A 214 3.55 22.79 -4.49
N GLU A 215 2.73 22.55 -3.51
CA GLU A 215 2.43 21.21 -2.97
C GLU A 215 1.18 20.60 -3.59
N SER A 216 0.19 21.44 -3.93
CA SER A 216 -1.11 20.97 -4.40
C SER A 216 -1.08 20.54 -5.85
N SER A 217 -1.52 19.31 -6.11
CA SER A 217 -1.71 18.79 -7.49
C SER A 217 -2.98 19.32 -8.18
N GLY A 218 -3.69 20.25 -7.56
CA GLY A 218 -4.94 20.80 -8.05
C GLY A 218 -6.10 20.62 -7.07
N PRO A 219 -7.33 21.04 -7.43
CA PRO A 219 -8.47 21.07 -6.50
C PRO A 219 -9.00 19.68 -6.14
N MET A 220 -8.71 18.67 -6.97
CA MET A 220 -9.15 17.29 -6.78
C MET A 220 -7.97 16.35 -6.73
N ASN A 221 -8.05 15.35 -5.87
CA ASN A 221 -7.06 14.28 -5.77
C ASN A 221 -7.64 12.99 -6.36
N ARG A 222 -6.85 12.27 -7.13
CA ARG A 222 -7.20 10.96 -7.69
C ARG A 222 -6.14 9.96 -7.29
N VAL A 223 -6.57 8.88 -6.64
CA VAL A 223 -5.69 7.81 -6.16
C VAL A 223 -6.28 6.47 -6.58
N SER A 224 -5.42 5.59 -7.10
CA SER A 224 -5.76 4.19 -7.33
C SER A 224 -4.76 3.32 -6.58
N GLU A 225 -5.25 2.36 -5.81
CA GLU A 225 -4.44 1.37 -5.09
C GLU A 225 -4.88 -0.02 -5.49
N LEU A 226 -3.93 -0.85 -5.84
CA LEU A 226 -4.14 -2.17 -6.41
C LEU A 226 -3.38 -3.19 -5.55
N PHE A 227 -4.12 -3.97 -4.77
CA PHE A 227 -3.57 -5.03 -3.93
C PHE A 227 -3.82 -6.39 -4.55
N ARG A 228 -2.83 -7.27 -4.47
CA ARG A 228 -2.94 -8.68 -4.86
C ARG A 228 -2.34 -9.52 -3.75
N TYR A 229 -3.21 -10.03 -2.89
CA TYR A 229 -2.82 -10.93 -1.79
C TYR A 229 -2.66 -12.34 -2.31
N GLN A 230 -1.64 -13.03 -1.84
CA GLN A 230 -1.40 -14.46 -2.06
C GLN A 230 -1.56 -15.18 -0.73
N ILE A 231 -2.48 -16.13 -0.67
CA ILE A 231 -2.86 -16.83 0.55
C ILE A 231 -2.82 -18.33 0.28
N ARG A 232 -2.27 -19.10 1.20
CA ARG A 232 -2.31 -20.54 1.09
C ARG A 232 -3.75 -21.01 1.28
N ARG A 233 -4.19 -21.90 0.41
CA ARG A 233 -5.56 -22.43 0.43
C ARG A 233 -5.90 -23.10 1.77
N GLU A 234 -5.00 -23.88 2.33
CA GLU A 234 -5.17 -24.53 3.61
C GLU A 234 -5.33 -23.55 4.78
N ASP A 235 -4.55 -22.44 4.78
CA ASP A 235 -4.64 -21.40 5.79
C ASP A 235 -5.98 -20.65 5.68
N LEU A 236 -6.41 -20.36 4.46
CA LEU A 236 -7.65 -19.63 4.19
C LEU A 236 -8.88 -20.30 4.80
N VAL A 237 -8.95 -21.63 4.74
CA VAL A 237 -10.08 -22.42 5.24
C VAL A 237 -9.87 -22.96 6.66
N ASN A 238 -8.73 -22.70 7.27
CA ASN A 238 -8.45 -23.14 8.64
C ASN A 238 -9.15 -22.20 9.65
N PRO A 239 -10.16 -22.66 10.41
CA PRO A 239 -10.88 -21.83 11.36
C PRO A 239 -10.07 -21.49 12.63
N GLU A 240 -8.99 -22.24 12.91
CA GLU A 240 -8.13 -22.03 14.08
C GLU A 240 -7.18 -20.84 13.91
N LEU A 241 -6.96 -20.38 12.67
CA LEU A 241 -6.11 -19.24 12.41
C LEU A 241 -6.86 -17.93 12.66
N THR A 242 -6.44 -17.20 13.66
CA THR A 242 -6.97 -15.86 14.01
C THR A 242 -6.34 -14.76 13.17
N HIS A 243 -5.20 -15.03 12.54
CA HIS A 243 -4.53 -14.22 11.53
C HIS A 243 -4.15 -15.08 10.33
N LEU A 244 -4.43 -14.62 9.12
CA LEU A 244 -4.07 -15.32 7.88
C LEU A 244 -2.67 -14.90 7.43
N PRO A 245 -1.68 -15.80 7.42
CA PRO A 245 -0.39 -15.54 6.81
C PRO A 245 -0.56 -15.25 5.32
N HIS A 246 0.02 -14.15 4.85
CA HIS A 246 -0.07 -13.74 3.47
C HIS A 246 1.15 -12.94 3.04
N SER A 247 1.34 -12.87 1.73
CA SER A 247 2.22 -11.92 1.06
C SER A 247 1.48 -11.34 -0.15
N GLY A 248 2.04 -10.34 -0.78
CA GLY A 248 1.42 -9.79 -1.97
C GLY A 248 2.19 -8.65 -2.59
N VAL A 249 1.54 -8.05 -3.58
CA VAL A 249 2.04 -6.85 -4.24
C VAL A 249 1.04 -5.71 -4.08
N TRP A 250 1.56 -4.51 -3.92
CA TRP A 250 0.80 -3.28 -3.85
C TRP A 250 1.36 -2.28 -4.86
N ASN A 251 0.43 -1.73 -5.64
CA ASN A 251 0.75 -0.63 -6.55
C ASN A 251 -0.18 0.53 -6.22
N ARG A 252 0.35 1.75 -6.29
CA ARG A 252 -0.44 2.97 -6.10
C ARG A 252 -0.11 3.97 -7.19
N ILE A 253 -1.14 4.50 -7.83
CA ILE A 253 -1.04 5.62 -8.76
C ILE A 253 -1.63 6.85 -8.05
N THR A 254 -0.84 7.90 -7.93
CA THR A 254 -1.24 9.11 -7.20
C THR A 254 -0.53 10.32 -7.81
N PRO A 255 -1.08 11.54 -7.68
CA PRO A 255 -0.35 12.76 -8.01
C PRO A 255 1.01 12.84 -7.32
N TRP A 256 1.84 13.81 -7.73
CA TRP A 256 3.10 14.11 -7.07
C TRP A 256 2.90 14.31 -5.56
N LEU A 257 3.82 13.81 -4.74
CA LEU A 257 3.76 14.03 -3.30
C LEU A 257 3.94 15.52 -2.99
N PRO A 258 3.23 16.06 -2.00
CA PRO A 258 3.29 17.50 -1.68
C PRO A 258 4.73 18.01 -1.48
N TRP A 259 5.55 17.26 -0.74
CA TRP A 259 6.93 17.63 -0.46
C TRP A 259 7.86 17.62 -1.68
N MET A 260 7.45 17.01 -2.80
CA MET A 260 8.20 17.08 -4.06
C MET A 260 8.12 18.46 -4.71
N LEU A 261 7.20 19.31 -4.28
CA LEU A 261 6.99 20.69 -4.74
C LEU A 261 6.76 20.80 -6.26
N MET A 262 6.07 19.80 -6.82
CA MET A 262 5.74 19.74 -8.25
C MET A 262 4.46 20.52 -8.60
N GLY A 263 3.65 20.88 -7.60
CA GLY A 263 2.37 21.52 -7.82
C GLY A 263 1.47 20.76 -8.78
N ALA A 264 0.81 21.46 -9.68
CA ALA A 264 -0.02 20.91 -10.74
C ALA A 264 0.77 20.51 -12.01
N ALA A 265 2.09 20.29 -11.92
CA ALA A 265 2.89 19.86 -13.07
C ALA A 265 2.35 18.55 -13.66
N PRO A 266 2.28 18.42 -15.01
CA PRO A 266 1.82 17.21 -15.67
C PRO A 266 2.60 15.97 -15.22
N GLY A 267 1.89 14.83 -15.09
CA GLY A 267 2.46 13.57 -14.66
C GLY A 267 1.95 13.11 -13.29
N HIS A 268 2.51 12.02 -12.81
CA HIS A 268 2.12 11.38 -11.56
C HIS A 268 3.23 10.44 -11.08
N ILE A 269 3.05 9.85 -9.91
CA ILE A 269 3.93 8.79 -9.42
C ILE A 269 3.21 7.46 -9.32
N VAL A 270 4.01 6.39 -9.47
CA VAL A 270 3.57 5.01 -9.30
C VAL A 270 4.44 4.37 -8.22
N TYR A 271 3.79 3.89 -7.17
CA TYR A 271 4.40 2.99 -6.21
C TYR A 271 4.28 1.57 -6.73
N ALA A 272 5.36 0.81 -6.68
CA ALA A 272 5.38 -0.61 -6.97
C ALA A 272 6.14 -1.32 -5.85
N GLY A 273 5.44 -2.14 -5.08
CA GLY A 273 6.02 -2.78 -3.91
C GLY A 273 5.42 -4.13 -3.57
N SER A 274 6.09 -4.82 -2.65
CA SER A 274 5.64 -6.07 -2.06
C SER A 274 5.37 -5.89 -0.58
N PHE A 275 4.38 -6.61 -0.07
CA PHE A 275 4.01 -6.57 1.33
C PHE A 275 3.92 -7.95 1.97
N SER A 276 4.06 -7.96 3.29
CA SER A 276 3.81 -9.13 4.13
C SER A 276 3.49 -8.69 5.56
N SER A 277 2.84 -9.58 6.32
CA SER A 277 2.81 -9.43 7.77
C SER A 277 4.19 -9.73 8.36
N VAL A 278 4.57 -8.99 9.40
CA VAL A 278 5.82 -9.17 10.14
C VAL A 278 5.54 -9.32 11.63
N LYS A 279 6.46 -9.97 12.36
CA LYS A 279 6.25 -10.25 13.79
C LYS A 279 6.27 -8.99 14.66
N SER A 280 7.17 -8.05 14.33
CA SER A 280 7.34 -6.80 15.08
C SER A 280 8.20 -5.82 14.27
N VAL A 281 8.41 -4.62 14.81
CA VAL A 281 9.36 -3.63 14.27
C VAL A 281 10.80 -4.17 14.18
N ASP A 282 11.16 -5.20 14.95
CA ASP A 282 12.49 -5.83 14.86
C ASP A 282 12.68 -6.67 13.60
N SER A 283 11.59 -6.99 12.91
CA SER A 283 11.62 -7.80 11.69
C SER A 283 11.80 -6.96 10.42
N VAL A 284 11.82 -5.63 10.51
CA VAL A 284 12.03 -4.73 9.36
C VAL A 284 13.49 -4.28 9.27
N PRO A 285 13.95 -3.71 8.13
CA PRO A 285 15.33 -3.23 7.98
C PRO A 285 15.76 -2.28 9.11
N ALA A 286 17.04 -2.38 9.51
CA ALA A 286 17.58 -1.62 10.65
C ALA A 286 17.35 -0.10 10.54
N VAL A 287 17.45 0.47 9.33
CA VAL A 287 17.21 1.90 9.07
C VAL A 287 15.75 2.30 9.35
N VAL A 288 14.78 1.44 8.98
CA VAL A 288 13.36 1.63 9.24
C VAL A 288 13.08 1.52 10.74
N ARG A 289 13.56 0.44 11.37
CA ARG A 289 13.43 0.23 12.82
C ARG A 289 13.95 1.42 13.60
N LYS A 290 15.16 1.89 13.28
CA LYS A 290 15.77 3.06 13.92
C LYS A 290 14.86 4.30 13.81
N ARG A 291 14.37 4.62 12.61
CA ARG A 291 13.48 5.77 12.38
C ARG A 291 12.17 5.65 13.19
N VAL A 292 11.56 4.45 13.24
CA VAL A 292 10.35 4.21 14.04
C VAL A 292 10.63 4.44 15.52
N LEU A 293 11.70 3.82 16.07
CA LEU A 293 12.01 3.92 17.50
C LEU A 293 12.36 5.36 17.94
N GLU A 294 13.10 6.09 17.12
CA GLU A 294 13.56 7.44 17.45
C GLU A 294 12.49 8.53 17.26
N ARG A 295 11.71 8.46 16.19
CA ARG A 295 10.77 9.55 15.82
C ARG A 295 9.30 9.21 16.03
N PHE A 296 8.93 7.94 16.00
CA PHE A 296 7.54 7.47 16.02
C PHE A 296 7.31 6.28 16.96
N PRO A 297 7.80 6.31 18.22
CA PRO A 297 7.81 5.13 19.10
C PRO A 297 6.41 4.56 19.37
N MET A 298 5.36 5.38 19.34
CA MET A 298 3.99 4.92 19.54
C MET A 298 3.43 4.07 18.38
N TYR A 299 4.06 4.11 17.20
CA TYR A 299 3.64 3.33 16.01
C TYR A 299 4.05 1.86 16.06
N GLN A 300 4.84 1.45 17.05
CA GLN A 300 5.18 0.04 17.25
C GLN A 300 3.98 -0.82 17.65
N VAL A 301 2.95 -0.20 18.21
CA VAL A 301 1.74 -0.86 18.71
C VAL A 301 0.50 -0.26 18.05
N ALA A 302 -0.50 -1.12 17.84
CA ALA A 302 -1.78 -0.67 17.31
C ALA A 302 -2.58 0.13 18.36
N PRO A 303 -3.46 1.05 17.93
CA PRO A 303 -4.37 1.75 18.83
C PRO A 303 -5.22 0.77 19.65
N GLU A 304 -5.54 1.14 20.89
CA GLU A 304 -6.45 0.36 21.74
C GLU A 304 -7.90 0.84 21.63
N LYS A 305 -8.08 2.09 21.21
CA LYS A 305 -9.41 2.72 21.07
C LYS A 305 -9.54 3.32 19.68
N CYS A 306 -10.75 3.21 19.13
CA CYS A 306 -11.07 3.93 17.91
C CYS A 306 -11.18 5.43 18.21
N VAL A 307 -10.47 6.23 17.45
CA VAL A 307 -10.54 7.69 17.47
C VAL A 307 -10.95 8.13 16.08
N ASP A 308 -12.01 8.91 15.97
CA ASP A 308 -12.50 9.48 14.72
C ASP A 308 -12.41 11.02 14.74
N PRO A 309 -12.30 11.65 13.55
CA PRO A 309 -12.20 11.04 12.22
C PRO A 309 -10.77 10.63 11.88
N SER A 310 -10.66 9.56 11.04
CA SER A 310 -9.41 9.28 10.34
C SER A 310 -9.17 10.35 9.28
N LEU A 311 -7.98 10.89 9.25
CA LEU A 311 -7.57 11.90 8.29
C LEU A 311 -6.83 11.28 7.11
N SER A 312 -6.97 11.86 5.93
CA SER A 312 -6.10 11.54 4.81
C SER A 312 -4.66 11.98 5.07
N SER A 313 -3.70 11.40 4.38
CA SER A 313 -2.30 11.84 4.44
C SER A 313 -2.13 13.31 4.04
N LEU A 314 -2.98 13.84 3.15
CA LEU A 314 -2.96 15.25 2.76
C LEU A 314 -3.50 16.17 3.84
N GLU A 315 -4.52 15.75 4.61
CA GLU A 315 -5.00 16.51 5.77
C GLU A 315 -3.94 16.51 6.89
N ASN A 316 -3.30 15.37 7.14
CA ASN A 316 -2.17 15.28 8.09
C ASN A 316 -1.02 16.19 7.64
N TYR A 317 -0.70 16.20 6.33
CA TYR A 317 0.29 17.13 5.79
C TYR A 317 -0.10 18.59 6.04
N ALA A 318 -1.33 18.98 5.72
CA ALA A 318 -1.83 20.35 5.92
C ALA A 318 -1.79 20.81 7.38
N ARG A 319 -1.97 19.88 8.33
CA ARG A 319 -1.91 20.18 9.78
C ARG A 319 -0.49 20.31 10.32
N THR A 320 0.47 19.60 9.72
CA THR A 320 1.84 19.48 10.26
C THR A 320 2.87 20.31 9.49
N GLN A 321 2.55 20.73 8.28
CA GLN A 321 3.45 21.48 7.41
C GLN A 321 2.95 22.92 7.20
N LYS A 322 3.80 23.73 6.57
CA LYS A 322 3.46 25.07 6.09
C LYS A 322 3.71 25.13 4.58
N PRO A 323 2.95 25.95 3.82
CA PRO A 323 3.20 26.16 2.41
C PRO A 323 4.66 26.59 2.16
N ALA A 324 5.27 25.98 1.13
CA ALA A 324 6.60 26.38 0.69
C ALA A 324 6.57 27.82 0.13
N PRO A 325 7.66 28.60 0.26
CA PRO A 325 7.77 29.91 -0.36
C PRO A 325 7.48 29.86 -1.87
N ALA A 326 6.91 30.91 -2.42
CA ALA A 326 6.77 31.04 -3.86
C ALA A 326 8.17 30.93 -4.51
N LYS A 327 8.24 30.31 -5.68
CA LYS A 327 9.46 30.33 -6.50
C LYS A 327 9.54 31.72 -7.10
N GLU A 328 10.67 32.41 -6.89
CA GLU A 328 10.98 33.67 -7.55
C GLU A 328 11.14 33.47 -9.07
#